data_ea70605b5462789114b5bbd0bf20a718
#
_entry.id   ea70605b5462789114b5bbd0bf20a718
#
_cell.length_a   1.000
_cell.length_b   1.000
_cell.length_c   1.000
_cell.angle_alpha   90.00
_cell.angle_beta   90.00
_cell.angle_gamma   90.00
#
_symmetry.space_group_name_H-M   'P 1'
#
loop_
_entity.id
_entity.type
_entity.pdbx_description
1 polymer ?
#
loop_
_entity_poly.entity_id
_entity_poly.type
_entity_poly.pdbx_seq_one_letter_code
_entity_poly.pdbx_strand_id
1 'polypeptide(L)'
;MNEPRLSSAPRSPRSVPSKIVKAALLAGGFALSLVLAFKMNGGGLWDGLTPANAANGPIAAGATTAPYDLTQLKVVTEVLKTIRDRYVDPKRVRSREMLLSALNYVQRDVAQVIVLYEDGAPTVKVRVDTQEKEFRVDNVLAPWDVNARLREIFAFVQDGLRGTEVDLREVEYAACNGMLHTLDPHSVLLSPDAYKEMNLSTSGQFGGLGIVISIRDQQLTVINPMPGTPAGKAGIKRHDRIEKINGESTLNMGLNEAVNHLRGVPGTKVTIWLHRDGPDGWTGAKPFDLMREVIHVASVEHKLLDGGIGYVRLKQFQANTTADLDAALDDMRHNGELKGLVLDLRGNPGGLLDQAAKVVDKFVEDGPIVATVGNPSDGREEKVAHADGTEPNYPIALLVNGSSASASEIVTGALKNHDR
;
A
#
# COMPACT_ATOMS: atom_id res chain seq x y z
N MET A 1 22.12 71.85 -27.17
CA MET A 1 20.99 71.27 -26.36
C MET A 1 21.23 69.78 -26.21
N ASN A 2 21.75 69.40 -25.09
CA ASN A 2 22.19 67.99 -24.79
C ASN A 2 21.11 67.25 -23.98
N GLU A 3 20.62 66.13 -24.50
CA GLU A 3 19.85 65.20 -23.72
C GLU A 3 20.79 64.25 -22.99
N PRO A 4 20.53 63.90 -21.71
CA PRO A 4 21.34 62.95 -20.98
C PRO A 4 20.83 61.50 -21.17
N ARG A 5 21.79 60.61 -21.42
CA ARG A 5 21.59 59.15 -21.51
C ARG A 5 21.24 58.58 -20.11
N LEU A 6 20.15 57.80 -20.05
CA LEU A 6 19.78 57.00 -18.89
C LEU A 6 20.62 55.70 -18.85
N SER A 7 21.32 55.50 -17.75
CA SER A 7 22.10 54.34 -17.39
C SER A 7 21.19 53.17 -17.04
N SER A 8 21.41 51.99 -17.67
CA SER A 8 20.75 50.74 -17.36
C SER A 8 21.37 50.08 -16.13
N ALA A 9 20.59 49.94 -15.06
CA ALA A 9 20.95 49.14 -13.88
C ALA A 9 20.83 47.63 -14.16
N PRO A 10 21.70 46.78 -13.58
CA PRO A 10 21.65 45.34 -13.79
C PRO A 10 20.46 44.72 -13.03
N ARG A 11 19.73 43.83 -13.71
CA ARG A 11 18.62 43.05 -13.14
C ARG A 11 19.18 42.01 -12.16
N SER A 12 18.71 42.00 -10.91
CA SER A 12 18.96 40.98 -9.91
C SER A 12 18.35 39.64 -10.35
N PRO A 13 18.96 38.50 -10.00
CA PRO A 13 18.41 37.18 -10.33
C PRO A 13 17.11 36.93 -9.53
N ARG A 14 16.06 36.51 -10.25
CA ARG A 14 14.78 36.12 -9.64
C ARG A 14 14.98 34.91 -8.73
N SER A 15 14.63 35.07 -7.46
CA SER A 15 14.55 33.97 -6.50
C SER A 15 13.49 32.96 -6.93
N VAL A 16 13.87 31.68 -7.05
CA VAL A 16 13.01 30.54 -7.29
C VAL A 16 12.11 30.35 -6.07
N PRO A 17 10.79 30.20 -6.20
CA PRO A 17 9.91 30.07 -5.05
C PRO A 17 10.16 28.77 -4.30
N SER A 18 10.27 28.89 -2.95
CA SER A 18 10.61 27.84 -1.98
C SER A 18 9.66 26.62 -1.90
N LYS A 19 8.65 26.57 -2.77
CA LYS A 19 7.69 25.44 -2.83
C LYS A 19 8.23 24.20 -3.55
N ILE A 20 9.28 24.31 -4.34
CA ILE A 20 9.89 23.18 -5.08
C ILE A 20 10.82 22.36 -4.16
N VAL A 21 11.43 22.99 -3.15
CA VAL A 21 12.36 22.30 -2.24
C VAL A 21 11.61 21.39 -1.23
N LYS A 22 10.33 21.66 -0.93
CA LYS A 22 9.52 20.82 -0.02
C LYS A 22 9.00 19.54 -0.68
N ALA A 23 8.88 19.48 -1.99
CA ALA A 23 8.42 18.27 -2.69
C ALA A 23 9.52 17.20 -2.80
N ALA A 24 10.79 17.60 -2.86
CA ALA A 24 11.91 16.65 -2.97
C ALA A 24 12.23 15.91 -1.65
N LEU A 25 11.82 16.45 -0.48
CA LEU A 25 12.01 15.81 0.83
C LEU A 25 10.90 14.80 1.19
N LEU A 26 9.77 14.80 0.48
CA LEU A 26 8.66 13.86 0.70
C LEU A 26 8.84 12.53 -0.04
N ALA A 27 9.64 12.49 -1.10
CA ALA A 27 9.85 11.29 -1.92
C ALA A 27 10.78 10.24 -1.26
N GLY A 28 11.67 10.65 -0.37
CA GLY A 28 12.62 9.73 0.29
C GLY A 28 12.02 8.78 1.33
N GLY A 29 10.83 9.08 1.84
CA GLY A 29 10.20 8.32 2.94
C GLY A 29 9.46 7.05 2.50
N PHE A 30 8.90 7.03 1.30
CA PHE A 30 8.02 5.92 0.88
C PHE A 30 8.76 4.61 0.58
N ALA A 31 10.00 4.69 0.07
CA ALA A 31 10.83 3.51 -0.19
C ALA A 31 11.30 2.81 1.10
N LEU A 32 11.45 3.56 2.20
CA LEU A 32 11.91 3.01 3.48
C LEU A 32 10.81 2.25 4.23
N SER A 33 9.55 2.66 4.11
CA SER A 33 8.41 2.00 4.77
C SER A 33 8.17 0.57 4.26
N LEU A 34 8.44 0.33 2.98
CA LEU A 34 8.29 -1.00 2.37
C LEU A 34 9.34 -2.01 2.90
N VAL A 35 10.54 -1.54 3.22
CA VAL A 35 11.64 -2.39 3.72
C VAL A 35 11.44 -2.81 5.17
N LEU A 36 10.83 -1.97 6.02
CA LEU A 36 10.54 -2.31 7.42
C LEU A 36 9.48 -3.42 7.56
N ALA A 37 8.48 -3.46 6.69
CA ALA A 37 7.46 -4.51 6.70
C ALA A 37 8.02 -5.89 6.28
N PHE A 38 9.04 -5.94 5.41
CA PHE A 38 9.58 -7.20 4.87
C PHE A 38 10.55 -7.94 5.81
N LYS A 39 11.19 -7.25 6.74
CA LYS A 39 12.24 -7.84 7.59
C LYS A 39 11.76 -8.44 8.91
N MET A 40 10.49 -8.30 9.28
CA MET A 40 9.95 -8.87 10.54
C MET A 40 9.83 -10.40 10.55
N ASN A 41 9.95 -11.10 9.42
CA ASN A 41 9.79 -12.56 9.32
C ASN A 41 11.09 -13.38 9.24
N GLY A 42 12.25 -12.82 9.51
CA GLY A 42 13.52 -13.58 9.66
C GLY A 42 14.05 -14.30 8.42
N GLY A 43 13.46 -14.08 7.24
CA GLY A 43 13.92 -14.64 5.95
C GLY A 43 14.73 -13.62 5.17
N GLY A 44 15.80 -14.09 4.50
CA GLY A 44 16.53 -13.27 3.52
C GLY A 44 15.59 -12.78 2.43
N LEU A 45 15.93 -11.64 1.80
CA LEU A 45 15.10 -10.93 0.82
C LEU A 45 14.62 -11.79 -0.38
N TRP A 46 15.12 -12.99 -0.55
CA TRP A 46 14.91 -13.84 -1.74
C TRP A 46 14.33 -15.23 -1.47
N ASP A 47 14.21 -15.66 -0.22
CA ASP A 47 13.73 -17.02 0.08
C ASP A 47 12.18 -17.17 0.11
N GLY A 48 11.44 -16.12 -0.16
CA GLY A 48 9.98 -16.09 -0.07
C GLY A 48 9.21 -16.29 -1.39
N LEU A 49 9.88 -16.45 -2.54
CA LEU A 49 9.21 -16.55 -3.86
C LEU A 49 9.16 -17.97 -4.44
N THR A 50 9.55 -19.00 -3.71
CA THR A 50 9.15 -20.35 -4.08
C THR A 50 7.71 -20.59 -3.60
N PRO A 51 6.82 -21.16 -4.42
CA PRO A 51 5.49 -21.54 -3.95
C PRO A 51 5.68 -22.60 -2.87
N ALA A 52 5.65 -22.18 -1.61
CA ALA A 52 5.58 -23.08 -0.49
C ALA A 52 4.27 -23.88 -0.67
N ASN A 53 4.39 -25.19 -0.83
CA ASN A 53 3.29 -26.12 -0.66
C ASN A 53 2.68 -25.86 0.73
N ALA A 54 1.64 -25.03 0.76
CA ALA A 54 0.81 -24.87 1.92
C ALA A 54 0.11 -26.23 2.13
N ALA A 55 0.66 -27.03 3.01
CA ALA A 55 -0.05 -28.14 3.59
C ALA A 55 -1.23 -27.55 4.38
N ASN A 56 -2.35 -27.34 3.70
CA ASN A 56 -3.62 -26.98 4.30
C ASN A 56 -4.20 -28.23 4.98
N GLY A 57 -3.80 -28.46 6.22
CA GLY A 57 -4.66 -29.18 7.15
C GLY A 57 -5.89 -28.29 7.45
N PRO A 58 -7.09 -28.86 7.63
CA PRO A 58 -8.24 -28.07 8.03
C PRO A 58 -7.90 -27.37 9.34
N ILE A 59 -8.03 -26.03 9.38
CA ILE A 59 -7.97 -25.27 10.63
C ILE A 59 -9.12 -25.81 11.46
N ALA A 60 -8.78 -26.55 12.52
CA ALA A 60 -9.76 -27.05 13.46
C ALA A 60 -10.49 -25.83 14.06
N ALA A 61 -11.74 -25.67 13.70
CA ALA A 61 -12.64 -24.78 14.41
C ALA A 61 -12.75 -25.30 15.85
N GLY A 62 -12.07 -24.61 16.80
CA GLY A 62 -12.14 -25.02 18.19
C GLY A 62 -10.95 -24.68 19.07
N ALA A 63 -9.89 -24.02 18.59
CA ALA A 63 -8.91 -23.44 19.48
C ALA A 63 -9.51 -22.14 20.07
N THR A 64 -10.03 -22.20 21.30
CA THR A 64 -10.27 -21.01 22.12
C THR A 64 -8.90 -20.38 22.37
N THR A 65 -8.51 -19.44 21.52
CA THR A 65 -7.35 -18.60 21.77
C THR A 65 -7.62 -17.86 23.08
N ALA A 66 -6.70 -17.97 24.03
CA ALA A 66 -6.78 -17.19 25.26
C ALA A 66 -7.05 -15.71 24.90
N PRO A 67 -7.89 -14.99 25.67
CA PRO A 67 -8.20 -13.61 25.39
C PRO A 67 -6.91 -12.79 25.27
N TYR A 68 -6.88 -11.87 24.31
CA TYR A 68 -5.71 -11.02 24.07
C TYR A 68 -5.39 -10.20 25.34
N ASP A 69 -4.14 -10.28 25.78
CA ASP A 69 -3.66 -9.53 26.94
C ASP A 69 -2.83 -8.32 26.49
N LEU A 70 -3.47 -7.17 26.49
CA LEU A 70 -2.88 -5.90 26.06
C LEU A 70 -1.67 -5.50 26.95
N THR A 71 -1.60 -5.98 28.20
CA THR A 71 -0.50 -5.66 29.12
C THR A 71 0.83 -6.32 28.74
N GLN A 72 0.80 -7.36 27.91
CA GLN A 72 2.02 -8.01 27.42
C GLN A 72 2.79 -7.17 26.40
N LEU A 73 2.13 -6.24 25.71
CA LEU A 73 2.74 -5.32 24.75
C LEU A 73 3.67 -6.00 23.75
N LYS A 74 3.22 -7.13 23.18
CA LYS A 74 4.08 -7.95 22.28
C LYS A 74 4.46 -7.17 21.03
N VAL A 75 3.48 -6.51 20.41
CA VAL A 75 3.69 -5.75 19.18
C VAL A 75 4.45 -4.45 19.45
N VAL A 76 4.08 -3.72 20.50
CA VAL A 76 4.80 -2.50 20.94
C VAL A 76 6.28 -2.81 21.19
N THR A 77 6.58 -3.92 21.86
CA THR A 77 7.96 -4.32 22.18
C THR A 77 8.78 -4.56 20.91
N GLU A 78 8.23 -5.28 19.93
CA GLU A 78 8.92 -5.55 18.65
C GLU A 78 9.05 -4.28 17.81
N VAL A 79 8.04 -3.40 17.82
CA VAL A 79 8.10 -2.11 17.13
C VAL A 79 9.20 -1.23 17.73
N LEU A 80 9.27 -1.08 19.06
CA LEU A 80 10.31 -0.30 19.72
C LEU A 80 11.71 -0.85 19.46
N LYS A 81 11.86 -2.16 19.45
CA LYS A 81 13.11 -2.83 19.10
C LYS A 81 13.50 -2.54 17.65
N THR A 82 12.54 -2.64 16.73
CA THR A 82 12.77 -2.35 15.31
C THR A 82 13.15 -0.89 15.09
N ILE A 83 12.49 0.06 15.77
CA ILE A 83 12.84 1.47 15.72
C ILE A 83 14.27 1.68 16.18
N ARG A 84 14.66 1.13 17.34
CA ARG A 84 16.01 1.25 17.88
C ARG A 84 17.07 0.69 16.93
N ASP A 85 16.82 -0.49 16.37
CA ASP A 85 17.83 -1.25 15.63
C ASP A 85 17.91 -0.87 14.16
N ARG A 86 16.81 -0.32 13.58
CA ARG A 86 16.66 -0.17 12.13
C ARG A 86 16.29 1.22 11.64
N TYR A 87 15.77 2.09 12.51
CA TYR A 87 15.33 3.38 12.03
C TYR A 87 16.52 4.25 11.59
N VAL A 88 16.38 4.89 10.41
CA VAL A 88 17.49 5.59 9.72
C VAL A 88 18.01 6.82 10.47
N ASP A 89 17.15 7.54 11.19
CA ASP A 89 17.51 8.77 11.90
C ASP A 89 17.20 8.67 13.41
N PRO A 90 18.14 8.17 14.23
CA PRO A 90 17.93 8.04 15.68
C PRO A 90 17.57 9.35 16.40
N LYS A 91 17.89 10.51 15.81
CA LYS A 91 17.57 11.83 16.41
C LYS A 91 16.08 12.13 16.42
N ARG A 92 15.29 11.46 15.60
CA ARG A 92 13.84 11.58 15.59
C ARG A 92 13.16 10.73 16.66
N VAL A 93 13.88 9.82 17.30
CA VAL A 93 13.32 8.93 18.34
C VAL A 93 13.20 9.74 19.64
N ARG A 94 12.01 10.30 19.89
CA ARG A 94 11.67 11.10 21.05
C ARG A 94 10.63 10.38 21.89
N SER A 95 11.09 9.68 22.92
CA SER A 95 10.29 8.71 23.68
C SER A 95 9.01 9.30 24.26
N ARG A 96 9.06 10.52 24.83
CA ARG A 96 7.86 11.17 25.38
C ARG A 96 6.83 11.51 24.28
N GLU A 97 7.29 12.06 23.15
CA GLU A 97 6.42 12.37 22.00
C GLU A 97 5.79 11.09 21.44
N MET A 98 6.57 10.00 21.33
CA MET A 98 6.07 8.70 20.91
C MET A 98 4.96 8.18 21.84
N LEU A 99 5.14 8.29 23.15
CA LEU A 99 4.11 7.89 24.11
C LEU A 99 2.81 8.70 23.95
N LEU A 100 2.92 10.02 23.90
CA LEU A 100 1.74 10.89 23.76
C LEU A 100 1.01 10.66 22.41
N SER A 101 1.77 10.51 21.34
CA SER A 101 1.20 10.19 20.03
C SER A 101 0.56 8.81 19.99
N ALA A 102 1.14 7.80 20.67
CA ALA A 102 0.53 6.49 20.83
C ALA A 102 -0.86 6.61 21.47
N LEU A 103 -0.96 7.36 22.57
CA LEU A 103 -2.23 7.56 23.26
C LEU A 103 -3.25 8.33 22.42
N ASN A 104 -2.82 9.34 21.66
CA ASN A 104 -3.68 10.09 20.75
C ASN A 104 -4.27 9.21 19.64
N TYR A 105 -3.47 8.28 19.11
CA TYR A 105 -3.95 7.34 18.11
C TYR A 105 -4.93 6.32 18.70
N VAL A 106 -4.69 5.84 19.92
CA VAL A 106 -5.67 5.01 20.64
C VAL A 106 -6.99 5.75 20.81
N GLN A 107 -6.97 7.01 21.27
CA GLN A 107 -8.19 7.84 21.38
C GLN A 107 -8.91 8.01 20.05
N ARG A 108 -8.17 8.19 18.95
CA ARG A 108 -8.76 8.37 17.62
C ARG A 108 -9.49 7.11 17.14
N ASP A 109 -8.90 5.93 17.41
CA ASP A 109 -9.37 4.66 16.86
C ASP A 109 -10.30 3.90 17.81
N VAL A 110 -10.30 4.23 19.12
CA VAL A 110 -11.11 3.61 20.17
C VAL A 110 -11.98 4.66 20.85
N ALA A 111 -13.26 4.73 20.46
CA ALA A 111 -14.19 5.79 20.90
C ALA A 111 -14.41 5.86 22.43
N GLN A 112 -14.17 4.76 23.16
CA GLN A 112 -14.31 4.67 24.61
C GLN A 112 -13.14 5.30 25.35
N VAL A 113 -12.01 5.61 24.68
CA VAL A 113 -10.79 6.14 25.30
C VAL A 113 -10.68 7.64 25.01
N ILE A 114 -10.48 8.44 26.06
CA ILE A 114 -10.21 9.87 25.96
C ILE A 114 -8.89 10.16 26.66
N VAL A 115 -8.05 10.96 26.00
CA VAL A 115 -6.71 11.33 26.50
C VAL A 115 -6.64 12.85 26.64
N LEU A 116 -6.33 13.33 27.83
CA LEU A 116 -6.28 14.75 28.18
C LEU A 116 -4.93 15.10 28.74
N TYR A 117 -4.23 16.06 28.13
CA TYR A 117 -3.00 16.62 28.62
C TYR A 117 -2.76 18.02 28.05
N GLU A 118 -1.96 18.81 28.75
CA GLU A 118 -1.44 20.08 28.26
C GLU A 118 0.00 19.88 27.75
N ASP A 119 0.40 20.70 26.78
CA ASP A 119 1.75 20.64 26.25
C ASP A 119 2.79 20.91 27.36
N GLY A 120 3.75 20.00 27.48
CA GLY A 120 4.78 20.09 28.52
C GLY A 120 4.36 19.59 29.90
N ALA A 121 3.08 19.25 30.13
CA ALA A 121 2.62 18.77 31.42
C ALA A 121 3.33 17.46 31.83
N PRO A 122 3.63 17.29 33.16
CA PRO A 122 4.29 16.08 33.64
C PRO A 122 3.39 14.85 33.65
N THR A 123 2.10 15.03 33.46
CA THR A 123 1.08 13.97 33.55
C THR A 123 0.14 13.98 32.35
N VAL A 124 -0.50 12.85 32.11
CA VAL A 124 -1.59 12.64 31.16
C VAL A 124 -2.75 11.98 31.88
N LYS A 125 -3.97 12.44 31.64
CA LYS A 125 -5.20 11.81 32.13
C LYS A 125 -5.77 10.94 31.04
N VAL A 126 -6.04 9.70 31.37
CA VAL A 126 -6.70 8.74 30.47
C VAL A 126 -8.04 8.40 31.08
N ARG A 127 -9.11 8.58 30.30
CA ARG A 127 -10.47 8.22 30.67
C ARG A 127 -10.94 7.10 29.76
N VAL A 128 -11.48 6.05 30.36
CA VAL A 128 -12.13 4.95 29.65
C VAL A 128 -13.56 4.86 30.18
N ASP A 129 -14.52 5.14 29.29
CA ASP A 129 -15.92 5.29 29.64
C ASP A 129 -16.11 6.32 30.78
N THR A 130 -16.49 5.90 31.98
CA THR A 130 -16.69 6.75 33.17
C THR A 130 -15.51 6.82 34.13
N GLN A 131 -14.51 5.95 33.94
CA GLN A 131 -13.33 5.91 34.79
C GLN A 131 -12.22 6.78 34.27
N GLU A 132 -11.55 7.55 35.16
CA GLU A 132 -10.42 8.41 34.83
C GLU A 132 -9.23 8.12 35.73
N LYS A 133 -8.03 8.08 35.15
CA LYS A 133 -6.78 7.91 35.90
C LYS A 133 -5.67 8.78 35.31
N GLU A 134 -4.83 9.29 36.18
CA GLU A 134 -3.69 10.15 35.82
C GLU A 134 -2.39 9.34 35.86
N PHE A 135 -1.52 9.56 34.85
CA PHE A 135 -0.24 8.88 34.68
C PHE A 135 0.87 9.91 34.47
N ARG A 136 2.03 9.66 35.07
CA ARG A 136 3.20 10.49 34.86
C ARG A 136 3.86 10.19 33.51
N VAL A 137 4.31 11.23 32.78
CA VAL A 137 4.95 11.13 31.47
C VAL A 137 6.25 11.93 31.36
N ASP A 138 6.62 12.65 32.42
CA ASP A 138 7.84 13.45 32.48
C ASP A 138 9.14 12.62 32.63
N ASN A 139 9.01 11.37 33.06
CA ASN A 139 10.10 10.41 33.27
C ASN A 139 10.28 9.42 32.11
N VAL A 140 9.65 9.67 30.95
CA VAL A 140 9.79 8.84 29.74
C VAL A 140 10.92 9.41 28.88
N LEU A 141 12.13 8.91 29.12
CA LEU A 141 13.35 9.42 28.51
C LEU A 141 13.92 8.50 27.43
N ALA A 142 13.60 7.22 27.50
CA ALA A 142 14.12 6.19 26.60
C ALA A 142 13.01 5.26 26.07
N PRO A 143 13.23 4.54 24.96
CA PRO A 143 12.21 3.66 24.37
C PRO A 143 11.65 2.61 25.34
N TRP A 144 12.43 2.05 26.24
CA TRP A 144 11.94 1.10 27.25
C TRP A 144 11.03 1.75 28.30
N ASP A 145 11.18 3.06 28.55
CA ASP A 145 10.27 3.79 29.45
C ASP A 145 8.89 3.94 28.79
N VAL A 146 8.83 4.05 27.45
CA VAL A 146 7.56 4.03 26.68
C VAL A 146 6.83 2.71 26.92
N ASN A 147 7.53 1.57 26.80
CA ASN A 147 6.95 0.26 27.02
C ASN A 147 6.42 0.10 28.46
N ALA A 148 7.23 0.50 29.46
CA ALA A 148 6.84 0.44 30.87
C ALA A 148 5.60 1.30 31.15
N ARG A 149 5.56 2.51 30.61
CA ARG A 149 4.44 3.44 30.81
C ARG A 149 3.17 2.97 30.07
N LEU A 150 3.30 2.51 28.83
CA LEU A 150 2.17 1.95 28.09
C LEU A 150 1.59 0.73 28.81
N ARG A 151 2.41 -0.11 29.45
CA ARG A 151 1.92 -1.26 30.21
C ARG A 151 1.02 -0.86 31.37
N GLU A 152 1.39 0.20 32.11
CA GLU A 152 0.56 0.73 33.20
C GLU A 152 -0.75 1.31 32.69
N ILE A 153 -0.70 2.10 31.60
CA ILE A 153 -1.86 2.74 30.98
C ILE A 153 -2.78 1.66 30.39
N PHE A 154 -2.21 0.70 29.68
CA PHE A 154 -3.00 -0.34 29.01
C PHE A 154 -3.62 -1.36 29.94
N ALA A 155 -3.02 -1.57 31.13
CA ALA A 155 -3.72 -2.31 32.18
C ALA A 155 -5.03 -1.62 32.58
N PHE A 156 -5.02 -0.29 32.72
CA PHE A 156 -6.21 0.50 33.02
C PHE A 156 -7.19 0.52 31.83
N VAL A 157 -6.70 0.69 30.60
CA VAL A 157 -7.53 0.68 29.37
C VAL A 157 -8.20 -0.68 29.17
N GLN A 158 -7.45 -1.75 29.30
CA GLN A 158 -8.00 -3.14 29.18
C GLN A 158 -9.08 -3.41 30.22
N ASP A 159 -8.89 -2.95 31.48
CA ASP A 159 -9.87 -3.12 32.53
C ASP A 159 -11.16 -2.34 32.23
N GLY A 160 -11.03 -1.08 31.75
CA GLY A 160 -12.17 -0.24 31.39
C GLY A 160 -12.91 -0.68 30.11
N LEU A 161 -12.25 -1.44 29.23
CA LEU A 161 -12.87 -1.98 28.00
C LEU A 161 -13.50 -3.35 28.19
N ARG A 162 -13.50 -3.92 29.41
CA ARG A 162 -14.13 -5.24 29.66
C ARG A 162 -15.61 -5.21 29.34
N GLY A 163 -16.04 -6.19 28.55
CA GLY A 163 -17.46 -6.33 28.15
C GLY A 163 -17.85 -5.45 26.96
N THR A 164 -16.91 -4.70 26.36
CA THR A 164 -17.11 -4.03 25.07
C THR A 164 -16.73 -4.97 23.93
N GLU A 165 -17.12 -4.60 22.69
CA GLU A 165 -16.73 -5.34 21.46
C GLU A 165 -15.38 -4.89 20.90
N VAL A 166 -14.62 -4.06 21.60
CA VAL A 166 -13.32 -3.55 21.13
C VAL A 166 -12.30 -4.67 21.10
N ASP A 167 -11.68 -4.89 19.95
CA ASP A 167 -10.55 -5.79 19.83
C ASP A 167 -9.30 -5.12 20.42
N LEU A 168 -8.77 -5.69 21.51
CA LEU A 168 -7.58 -5.15 22.19
C LEU A 168 -6.33 -5.13 21.31
N ARG A 169 -6.27 -5.94 20.24
CA ARG A 169 -5.18 -5.87 19.24
C ARG A 169 -5.18 -4.54 18.49
N GLU A 170 -6.36 -4.03 18.14
CA GLU A 170 -6.47 -2.73 17.47
C GLU A 170 -5.99 -1.58 18.37
N VAL A 171 -6.18 -1.68 19.69
CA VAL A 171 -5.62 -0.71 20.64
C VAL A 171 -4.10 -0.71 20.57
N GLU A 172 -3.46 -1.88 20.54
CA GLU A 172 -2.00 -1.99 20.44
C GLU A 172 -1.49 -1.52 19.06
N TYR A 173 -2.19 -1.85 17.97
CA TYR A 173 -1.85 -1.38 16.62
C TYR A 173 -1.97 0.14 16.48
N ALA A 174 -3.03 0.72 17.03
CA ALA A 174 -3.21 2.18 17.07
C ALA A 174 -2.04 2.86 17.80
N ALA A 175 -1.67 2.37 18.97
CA ALA A 175 -0.54 2.90 19.72
C ALA A 175 0.78 2.79 18.93
N CYS A 176 1.04 1.65 18.30
CA CYS A 176 2.22 1.47 17.46
C CYS A 176 2.26 2.47 16.31
N ASN A 177 1.15 2.66 15.60
CA ASN A 177 1.07 3.62 14.51
C ASN A 177 1.23 5.07 15.01
N GLY A 178 0.72 5.39 16.19
CA GLY A 178 0.96 6.68 16.84
C GLY A 178 2.43 6.91 17.14
N MET A 179 3.16 5.92 17.64
CA MET A 179 4.61 6.01 17.85
C MET A 179 5.36 6.23 16.54
N LEU A 180 5.06 5.42 15.52
CA LEU A 180 5.71 5.47 14.21
C LEU A 180 5.47 6.79 13.50
N HIS A 181 4.28 7.38 13.63
CA HIS A 181 3.95 8.67 13.04
C HIS A 181 4.84 9.82 13.53
N THR A 182 5.42 9.74 14.74
CA THR A 182 6.37 10.75 15.23
C THR A 182 7.72 10.71 14.53
N LEU A 183 8.05 9.59 13.89
CA LEU A 183 9.31 9.40 13.20
C LEU A 183 9.26 10.04 11.80
N ASP A 184 8.25 9.66 11.02
CA ASP A 184 7.97 10.19 9.70
C ASP A 184 6.52 9.80 9.26
N PRO A 185 5.96 10.45 8.22
CA PRO A 185 4.59 10.19 7.78
C PRO A 185 4.40 8.85 7.05
N HIS A 186 5.45 8.08 6.83
CA HIS A 186 5.42 6.85 6.03
C HIS A 186 5.69 5.59 6.85
N SER A 187 6.30 5.73 8.03
CA SER A 187 6.49 4.62 8.96
C SER A 187 5.13 4.16 9.51
N VAL A 188 4.74 2.92 9.23
CA VAL A 188 3.44 2.37 9.59
C VAL A 188 3.54 0.88 9.96
N LEU A 189 2.74 0.48 10.94
CA LEU A 189 2.46 -0.92 11.25
C LEU A 189 1.18 -1.35 10.53
N LEU A 190 1.25 -2.39 9.72
CA LEU A 190 0.09 -2.99 9.09
C LEU A 190 -0.47 -4.11 9.96
N SER A 191 -1.78 -4.15 10.13
CA SER A 191 -2.45 -5.33 10.67
C SER A 191 -2.26 -6.53 9.72
N PRO A 192 -2.43 -7.77 10.18
CA PRO A 192 -2.31 -8.95 9.32
C PRO A 192 -3.19 -8.88 8.06
N ASP A 193 -4.40 -8.35 8.18
CA ASP A 193 -5.32 -8.20 7.06
C ASP A 193 -4.88 -7.10 6.09
N ALA A 194 -4.45 -5.93 6.60
CA ALA A 194 -3.90 -4.86 5.77
C ALA A 194 -2.61 -5.31 5.04
N TYR A 195 -1.75 -6.09 5.71
CA TYR A 195 -0.57 -6.67 5.08
C TYR A 195 -0.92 -7.66 3.97
N LYS A 196 -1.93 -8.52 4.20
CA LYS A 196 -2.43 -9.46 3.19
C LYS A 196 -2.99 -8.72 1.97
N GLU A 197 -3.79 -7.67 2.17
CA GLU A 197 -4.31 -6.85 1.06
C GLU A 197 -3.19 -6.12 0.30
N MET A 198 -2.20 -5.59 1.00
CA MET A 198 -1.03 -4.98 0.35
C MET A 198 -0.28 -6.00 -0.53
N ASN A 199 -0.04 -7.21 -0.02
CA ASN A 199 0.60 -8.27 -0.79
C ASN A 199 -0.23 -8.70 -2.00
N LEU A 200 -1.56 -8.84 -1.85
CA LEU A 200 -2.43 -9.13 -2.98
C LEU A 200 -2.39 -8.04 -4.05
N SER A 201 -2.41 -6.77 -3.65
CA SER A 201 -2.37 -5.64 -4.58
C SER A 201 -1.04 -5.53 -5.32
N THR A 202 0.07 -5.85 -4.65
CA THR A 202 1.42 -5.79 -5.23
C THR A 202 1.81 -7.05 -6.01
N SER A 203 1.18 -8.20 -5.73
CA SER A 203 1.42 -9.44 -6.49
C SER A 203 0.87 -9.38 -7.93
N GLY A 204 -0.12 -8.51 -8.19
CA GLY A 204 -0.81 -8.42 -9.48
C GLY A 204 -1.73 -9.61 -9.77
N GLN A 205 -2.00 -10.45 -8.76
CA GLN A 205 -2.87 -11.61 -8.91
C GLN A 205 -3.59 -11.97 -7.60
N PHE A 206 -4.74 -12.55 -7.71
CA PHE A 206 -5.51 -13.06 -6.56
C PHE A 206 -6.39 -14.24 -6.94
N GLY A 207 -6.74 -15.07 -5.96
CA GLY A 207 -7.72 -16.13 -6.16
C GLY A 207 -9.15 -15.59 -6.12
N GLY A 208 -9.94 -15.82 -7.16
CA GLY A 208 -11.30 -15.30 -7.24
C GLY A 208 -12.04 -15.66 -8.52
N LEU A 209 -13.04 -14.86 -8.85
CA LEU A 209 -13.95 -15.10 -10.00
C LEU A 209 -13.66 -14.19 -11.21
N GLY A 210 -12.87 -13.12 -11.02
CA GLY A 210 -12.62 -12.13 -12.06
C GLY A 210 -13.83 -11.23 -12.34
N ILE A 211 -14.42 -10.65 -11.27
CA ILE A 211 -15.56 -9.74 -11.35
C ILE A 211 -15.17 -8.40 -10.69
N VAL A 212 -15.39 -7.31 -11.41
CA VAL A 212 -15.40 -5.97 -10.79
C VAL A 212 -16.80 -5.70 -10.28
N ILE A 213 -16.94 -5.42 -8.98
CA ILE A 213 -18.22 -5.19 -8.31
C ILE A 213 -18.27 -3.81 -7.67
N SER A 214 -19.46 -3.31 -7.45
CA SER A 214 -19.75 -2.08 -6.69
C SER A 214 -21.12 -2.16 -6.06
N ILE A 215 -21.38 -1.35 -5.04
CA ILE A 215 -22.72 -1.16 -4.52
C ILE A 215 -23.40 -0.07 -5.35
N ARG A 216 -24.53 -0.38 -5.98
CA ARG A 216 -25.41 0.54 -6.72
C ARG A 216 -26.83 0.35 -6.24
N ASP A 217 -27.49 1.45 -5.95
CA ASP A 217 -28.87 1.42 -5.44
C ASP A 217 -29.04 0.43 -4.28
N GLN A 218 -28.08 0.44 -3.35
CA GLN A 218 -27.99 -0.45 -2.19
C GLN A 218 -27.84 -1.95 -2.54
N GLN A 219 -27.50 -2.28 -3.79
CA GLN A 219 -27.36 -3.66 -4.26
C GLN A 219 -25.96 -3.93 -4.78
N LEU A 220 -25.43 -5.09 -4.44
CA LEU A 220 -24.13 -5.55 -4.95
C LEU A 220 -24.28 -5.86 -6.45
N THR A 221 -23.58 -5.11 -7.28
CA THR A 221 -23.77 -5.11 -8.74
C THR A 221 -22.45 -5.39 -9.46
N VAL A 222 -22.52 -6.23 -10.49
CA VAL A 222 -21.41 -6.48 -11.41
C VAL A 222 -21.19 -5.24 -12.29
N ILE A 223 -20.01 -4.63 -12.17
CA ILE A 223 -19.58 -3.51 -13.02
C ILE A 223 -18.98 -4.04 -14.31
N ASN A 224 -18.11 -5.05 -14.20
CA ASN A 224 -17.47 -5.67 -15.37
C ASN A 224 -16.97 -7.07 -15.02
N PRO A 225 -17.39 -8.12 -15.74
CA PRO A 225 -16.74 -9.42 -15.69
C PRO A 225 -15.47 -9.37 -16.56
N MET A 226 -14.37 -9.93 -16.07
CA MET A 226 -13.10 -9.97 -16.80
C MET A 226 -13.12 -11.11 -17.81
N PRO A 227 -12.74 -10.87 -19.07
CA PRO A 227 -12.66 -11.94 -20.09
C PRO A 227 -11.73 -13.08 -19.68
N GLY A 228 -12.07 -14.30 -20.08
CA GLY A 228 -11.23 -15.47 -19.80
C GLY A 228 -11.26 -16.00 -18.36
N THR A 229 -11.88 -15.28 -17.42
CA THR A 229 -12.02 -15.67 -16.01
C THR A 229 -13.27 -16.55 -15.78
N PRO A 230 -13.40 -17.18 -14.60
CA PRO A 230 -14.60 -17.97 -14.28
C PRO A 230 -15.91 -17.24 -14.52
N ALA A 231 -15.98 -15.96 -14.14
CA ALA A 231 -17.18 -15.16 -14.36
C ALA A 231 -17.45 -14.86 -15.84
N GLY A 232 -16.41 -14.53 -16.60
CA GLY A 232 -16.52 -14.30 -18.04
C GLY A 232 -16.97 -15.55 -18.78
N LYS A 233 -16.36 -16.71 -18.47
CA LYS A 233 -16.71 -18.03 -19.03
C LYS A 233 -18.15 -18.45 -18.71
N ALA A 234 -18.65 -18.11 -17.51
CA ALA A 234 -20.00 -18.41 -17.06
C ALA A 234 -21.08 -17.49 -17.65
N GLY A 235 -20.72 -16.50 -18.47
CA GLY A 235 -21.66 -15.57 -19.10
C GLY A 235 -22.27 -14.56 -18.13
N ILE A 236 -21.59 -14.24 -17.04
CA ILE A 236 -21.96 -13.13 -16.16
C ILE A 236 -21.81 -11.84 -16.96
N LYS A 237 -22.78 -10.94 -16.82
CA LYS A 237 -22.83 -9.68 -17.57
C LYS A 237 -22.74 -8.48 -16.66
N ARG A 238 -22.38 -7.36 -17.25
CA ARG A 238 -22.47 -6.06 -16.61
C ARG A 238 -23.92 -5.78 -16.18
N HIS A 239 -24.08 -5.21 -14.98
CA HIS A 239 -25.35 -4.92 -14.31
C HIS A 239 -26.10 -6.14 -13.73
N ASP A 240 -25.54 -7.34 -13.76
CA ASP A 240 -26.07 -8.44 -12.95
C ASP A 240 -25.99 -8.05 -11.46
N ARG A 241 -27.05 -8.27 -10.71
CA ARG A 241 -27.10 -8.05 -9.26
C ARG A 241 -26.76 -9.36 -8.55
N ILE A 242 -25.87 -9.29 -7.60
CA ILE A 242 -25.51 -10.44 -6.76
C ILE A 242 -26.39 -10.40 -5.52
N GLU A 243 -27.38 -11.28 -5.42
CA GLU A 243 -28.33 -11.32 -4.30
C GLU A 243 -27.85 -12.18 -3.14
N LYS A 244 -27.07 -13.24 -3.44
CA LYS A 244 -26.49 -14.12 -2.41
C LYS A 244 -25.10 -14.60 -2.81
N ILE A 245 -24.27 -14.89 -1.81
CA ILE A 245 -22.98 -15.55 -1.94
C ILE A 245 -22.96 -16.72 -0.95
N ASN A 246 -22.75 -17.95 -1.42
CA ASN A 246 -22.80 -19.18 -0.63
C ASN A 246 -24.07 -19.34 0.23
N GLY A 247 -25.19 -18.79 -0.25
CA GLY A 247 -26.49 -18.84 0.44
C GLY A 247 -26.74 -17.64 1.38
N GLU A 248 -25.75 -16.85 1.72
CA GLU A 248 -25.85 -15.64 2.52
C GLU A 248 -26.33 -14.46 1.66
N SER A 249 -27.28 -13.66 2.19
CA SER A 249 -27.83 -12.50 1.48
C SER A 249 -26.80 -11.36 1.42
N THR A 250 -26.67 -10.73 0.25
CA THR A 250 -25.82 -9.55 0.08
C THR A 250 -26.52 -8.24 0.47
N LEU A 251 -27.78 -8.29 0.92
CA LEU A 251 -28.48 -7.12 1.41
C LEU A 251 -27.80 -6.61 2.67
N ASN A 252 -27.40 -5.34 2.64
CA ASN A 252 -26.61 -4.67 3.68
C ASN A 252 -25.17 -5.22 3.89
N MET A 253 -24.70 -6.14 3.03
CA MET A 253 -23.32 -6.60 3.05
C MET A 253 -22.39 -5.49 2.56
N GLY A 254 -21.31 -5.23 3.31
CA GLY A 254 -20.28 -4.27 2.91
C GLY A 254 -19.51 -4.73 1.66
N LEU A 255 -19.00 -3.77 0.86
CA LEU A 255 -18.26 -4.11 -0.37
C LEU A 255 -17.04 -5.00 -0.07
N ASN A 256 -16.28 -4.67 0.99
CA ASN A 256 -15.10 -5.44 1.39
C ASN A 256 -15.47 -6.85 1.85
N GLU A 257 -16.57 -7.00 2.56
CA GLU A 257 -17.10 -8.28 3.00
C GLU A 257 -17.48 -9.15 1.79
N ALA A 258 -18.22 -8.58 0.82
CA ALA A 258 -18.56 -9.26 -0.42
C ALA A 258 -17.30 -9.67 -1.21
N VAL A 259 -16.29 -8.80 -1.30
CA VAL A 259 -15.00 -9.13 -1.93
C VAL A 259 -14.33 -10.31 -1.23
N ASN A 260 -14.32 -10.35 0.10
CA ASN A 260 -13.73 -11.44 0.88
C ASN A 260 -14.45 -12.77 0.64
N HIS A 261 -15.79 -12.77 0.53
CA HIS A 261 -16.57 -13.96 0.20
C HIS A 261 -16.35 -14.47 -1.25
N LEU A 262 -16.14 -13.55 -2.20
CA LEU A 262 -15.90 -13.89 -3.61
C LEU A 262 -14.46 -14.33 -3.87
N ARG A 263 -13.48 -13.78 -3.16
CA ARG A 263 -12.08 -14.20 -3.18
C ARG A 263 -11.90 -15.52 -2.41
N GLY A 264 -10.77 -16.16 -2.60
CA GLY A 264 -10.38 -17.38 -1.87
C GLY A 264 -9.33 -18.17 -2.60
N VAL A 265 -9.00 -19.35 -2.06
CA VAL A 265 -7.98 -20.23 -2.62
C VAL A 265 -8.41 -20.71 -4.01
N PRO A 266 -7.55 -20.58 -5.05
CA PRO A 266 -7.83 -21.15 -6.37
C PRO A 266 -8.20 -22.65 -6.28
N GLY A 267 -9.15 -23.09 -7.09
CA GLY A 267 -9.68 -24.45 -7.04
C GLY A 267 -10.78 -24.67 -6.02
N THR A 268 -11.15 -23.67 -5.20
CA THR A 268 -12.31 -23.77 -4.32
C THR A 268 -13.58 -23.25 -4.99
N LYS A 269 -14.72 -23.84 -4.64
CA LYS A 269 -16.03 -23.48 -5.19
C LYS A 269 -16.64 -22.30 -4.42
N VAL A 270 -17.35 -21.44 -5.15
CA VAL A 270 -18.26 -20.44 -4.60
C VAL A 270 -19.55 -20.41 -5.44
N THR A 271 -20.69 -20.35 -4.76
CA THR A 271 -22.00 -20.23 -5.41
C THR A 271 -22.50 -18.81 -5.25
N ILE A 272 -22.83 -18.14 -6.36
CA ILE A 272 -23.43 -16.81 -6.36
C ILE A 272 -24.82 -16.86 -6.99
N TRP A 273 -25.78 -16.12 -6.43
CA TRP A 273 -27.11 -15.98 -7.00
C TRP A 273 -27.20 -14.63 -7.69
N LEU A 274 -27.44 -14.67 -9.00
CA LEU A 274 -27.50 -13.47 -9.83
C LEU A 274 -28.95 -13.21 -10.28
N HIS A 275 -29.32 -11.95 -10.23
CA HIS A 275 -30.51 -11.44 -10.87
C HIS A 275 -30.10 -10.57 -12.07
N ARG A 276 -30.79 -10.78 -13.20
CA ARG A 276 -30.56 -10.02 -14.43
C ARG A 276 -31.89 -9.49 -14.96
N ASP A 277 -31.95 -8.16 -15.16
CA ASP A 277 -33.08 -7.49 -15.79
C ASP A 277 -32.96 -7.48 -17.32
N GLY A 278 -34.06 -7.15 -17.99
CA GLY A 278 -34.10 -6.91 -19.43
C GLY A 278 -34.36 -8.16 -20.28
N PRO A 279 -34.21 -8.07 -21.62
CA PRO A 279 -34.57 -9.14 -22.56
C PRO A 279 -33.82 -10.45 -22.38
N ASP A 280 -32.55 -10.35 -21.91
CA ASP A 280 -31.72 -11.53 -21.61
C ASP A 280 -31.82 -11.95 -20.13
N GLY A 281 -32.76 -11.36 -19.40
CA GLY A 281 -32.96 -11.60 -17.99
C GLY A 281 -33.81 -12.82 -17.68
N TRP A 282 -34.04 -13.04 -16.40
CA TRP A 282 -34.87 -14.14 -15.89
C TRP A 282 -35.61 -13.72 -14.61
N THR A 283 -36.67 -14.44 -14.32
CA THR A 283 -37.44 -14.20 -13.08
C THR A 283 -36.73 -14.78 -11.88
N GLY A 284 -36.51 -13.95 -10.84
CA GLY A 284 -35.82 -14.32 -9.60
C GLY A 284 -34.30 -14.46 -9.77
N ALA A 285 -33.62 -14.87 -8.70
CA ALA A 285 -32.17 -15.09 -8.74
C ALA A 285 -31.81 -16.52 -9.18
N LYS A 286 -30.84 -16.66 -10.05
CA LYS A 286 -30.29 -17.96 -10.48
C LYS A 286 -28.94 -18.23 -9.83
N PRO A 287 -28.70 -19.48 -9.37
CA PRO A 287 -27.41 -19.86 -8.84
C PRO A 287 -26.39 -20.11 -9.96
N PHE A 288 -25.16 -19.64 -9.75
CA PHE A 288 -23.98 -19.92 -10.56
C PHE A 288 -22.93 -20.53 -9.66
N ASP A 289 -22.58 -21.79 -9.95
CA ASP A 289 -21.50 -22.51 -9.26
C ASP A 289 -20.19 -22.25 -10.00
N LEU A 290 -19.28 -21.54 -9.36
CA LEU A 290 -18.03 -21.11 -9.96
C LEU A 290 -16.84 -21.64 -9.17
N MET A 291 -15.79 -22.03 -9.88
CA MET A 291 -14.51 -22.38 -9.27
C MET A 291 -13.62 -21.13 -9.28
N ARG A 292 -13.03 -20.81 -8.13
CA ARG A 292 -12.04 -19.74 -8.09
C ARG A 292 -10.80 -20.11 -8.86
N GLU A 293 -10.31 -19.20 -9.68
CA GLU A 293 -9.04 -19.31 -10.41
C GLU A 293 -8.09 -18.21 -9.97
N VAL A 294 -6.81 -18.30 -10.36
CA VAL A 294 -5.87 -17.19 -10.25
C VAL A 294 -6.29 -16.13 -11.26
N ILE A 295 -6.65 -14.96 -10.78
CA ILE A 295 -7.03 -13.80 -11.60
C ILE A 295 -5.83 -12.88 -11.71
N HIS A 296 -5.34 -12.64 -12.91
CA HIS A 296 -4.29 -11.69 -13.20
C HIS A 296 -4.89 -10.29 -13.43
N VAL A 297 -4.36 -9.31 -12.72
CA VAL A 297 -4.73 -7.91 -12.89
C VAL A 297 -3.66 -7.26 -13.77
N ALA A 298 -4.01 -6.92 -15.01
CA ALA A 298 -3.08 -6.28 -15.92
C ALA A 298 -2.60 -4.93 -15.36
N SER A 299 -1.31 -4.83 -15.08
CA SER A 299 -0.65 -3.59 -14.64
C SER A 299 -0.33 -2.66 -15.81
N VAL A 300 -0.34 -3.17 -17.06
CA VAL A 300 0.03 -2.49 -18.29
C VAL A 300 -1.16 -2.45 -19.24
N GLU A 301 -1.40 -1.28 -19.83
CA GLU A 301 -2.26 -1.09 -21.01
C GLU A 301 -1.40 -0.52 -22.12
N HIS A 302 -1.60 -0.99 -23.35
CA HIS A 302 -0.80 -0.51 -24.48
C HIS A 302 -1.60 -0.41 -25.76
N LYS A 303 -1.09 0.37 -26.69
CA LYS A 303 -1.55 0.46 -28.08
C LYS A 303 -0.47 1.07 -28.97
N LEU A 304 -0.42 0.66 -30.23
CA LEU A 304 0.37 1.33 -31.23
C LEU A 304 -0.47 2.48 -31.86
N LEU A 305 0.07 3.69 -31.83
CA LEU A 305 -0.50 4.89 -32.46
C LEU A 305 0.04 5.07 -33.87
N ASP A 306 -0.60 5.96 -34.65
CA ASP A 306 -0.14 6.32 -35.98
C ASP A 306 1.31 6.84 -35.94
N GLY A 307 2.06 6.56 -37.00
CA GLY A 307 3.47 6.97 -37.11
C GLY A 307 4.47 6.10 -36.36
N GLY A 308 4.05 4.95 -35.81
CA GLY A 308 4.92 4.02 -35.09
C GLY A 308 5.22 4.47 -33.64
N ILE A 309 4.31 5.20 -33.04
CA ILE A 309 4.44 5.65 -31.63
C ILE A 309 3.72 4.65 -30.72
N GLY A 310 4.46 3.98 -29.85
CA GLY A 310 3.89 3.14 -28.79
C GLY A 310 3.31 4.01 -27.69
N TYR A 311 2.13 3.66 -27.19
CA TYR A 311 1.56 4.20 -25.95
C TYR A 311 1.45 3.07 -24.96
N VAL A 312 2.12 3.22 -23.80
CA VAL A 312 2.09 2.28 -22.69
C VAL A 312 1.67 3.03 -21.44
N ARG A 313 0.64 2.54 -20.77
CA ARG A 313 0.21 3.02 -19.46
C ARG A 313 0.53 1.99 -18.40
N LEU A 314 1.37 2.36 -17.43
CA LEU A 314 1.61 1.57 -16.22
C LEU A 314 0.68 2.07 -15.13
N LYS A 315 -0.23 1.20 -14.65
CA LYS A 315 -1.21 1.55 -13.62
C LYS A 315 -0.63 1.49 -12.22
N GLN A 316 0.27 0.53 -12.00
CA GLN A 316 0.94 0.25 -10.73
C GLN A 316 2.17 -0.62 -10.99
N PHE A 317 3.15 -0.58 -10.09
CA PHE A 317 4.32 -1.48 -10.16
C PHE A 317 4.05 -2.75 -9.36
N GLN A 318 3.48 -3.76 -10.01
CA GLN A 318 3.18 -5.08 -9.48
C GLN A 318 4.26 -6.09 -9.85
N ALA A 319 4.27 -7.28 -9.25
CA ALA A 319 5.29 -8.29 -9.48
C ALA A 319 5.45 -8.71 -10.95
N ASN A 320 4.39 -8.60 -11.74
CA ASN A 320 4.35 -8.95 -13.16
C ASN A 320 4.58 -7.75 -14.11
N THR A 321 4.76 -6.52 -13.59
CA THR A 321 4.75 -5.29 -14.43
C THR A 321 5.81 -5.30 -15.52
N THR A 322 7.03 -5.76 -15.23
CA THR A 322 8.09 -5.82 -16.25
C THR A 322 7.76 -6.84 -17.35
N ALA A 323 7.24 -8.02 -16.97
CA ALA A 323 6.82 -9.03 -17.95
C ALA A 323 5.64 -8.55 -18.80
N ASP A 324 4.66 -7.84 -18.20
CA ASP A 324 3.54 -7.23 -18.92
C ASP A 324 4.04 -6.13 -19.88
N LEU A 325 5.06 -5.35 -19.47
CA LEU A 325 5.68 -4.32 -20.31
C LEU A 325 6.41 -4.97 -21.50
N ASP A 326 7.20 -6.01 -21.27
CA ASP A 326 7.88 -6.74 -22.33
C ASP A 326 6.88 -7.28 -23.36
N ALA A 327 5.83 -7.93 -22.92
CA ALA A 327 4.78 -8.43 -23.77
C ALA A 327 4.08 -7.30 -24.57
N ALA A 328 3.87 -6.14 -23.95
CA ALA A 328 3.30 -4.97 -24.60
C ALA A 328 4.19 -4.39 -25.70
N LEU A 329 5.50 -4.28 -25.43
CA LEU A 329 6.48 -3.82 -26.40
C LEU A 329 6.62 -4.80 -27.56
N ASP A 330 6.62 -6.12 -27.29
CA ASP A 330 6.66 -7.16 -28.30
C ASP A 330 5.41 -7.15 -29.19
N ASP A 331 4.22 -7.04 -28.60
CA ASP A 331 2.96 -6.95 -29.37
C ASP A 331 2.97 -5.74 -30.31
N MET A 332 3.41 -4.58 -29.83
CA MET A 332 3.49 -3.38 -30.66
C MET A 332 4.51 -3.54 -31.80
N ARG A 333 5.67 -4.18 -31.56
CA ARG A 333 6.67 -4.47 -32.60
C ARG A 333 6.18 -5.45 -33.65
N HIS A 334 5.36 -6.43 -33.27
CA HIS A 334 4.73 -7.35 -34.24
C HIS A 334 3.70 -6.65 -35.12
N ASN A 335 3.05 -5.59 -34.60
CA ASN A 335 2.05 -4.82 -35.34
C ASN A 335 2.61 -3.63 -36.14
N GLY A 336 3.90 -3.31 -36.01
CA GLY A 336 4.58 -2.23 -36.74
C GLY A 336 5.92 -1.84 -36.16
N GLU A 337 6.66 -0.98 -36.87
CA GLU A 337 7.94 -0.45 -36.40
C GLU A 337 7.70 0.54 -35.26
N LEU A 338 8.34 0.32 -34.10
CA LEU A 338 8.28 1.21 -32.94
C LEU A 338 9.35 2.32 -33.09
N LYS A 339 8.91 3.56 -33.32
CA LYS A 339 9.77 4.74 -33.57
C LYS A 339 9.84 5.70 -32.38
N GLY A 340 9.02 5.49 -31.36
CA GLY A 340 8.96 6.28 -30.15
C GLY A 340 7.98 5.70 -29.17
N LEU A 341 8.09 6.10 -27.90
CA LEU A 341 7.25 5.59 -26.80
C LEU A 341 6.67 6.73 -25.97
N VAL A 342 5.39 6.67 -25.69
CA VAL A 342 4.74 7.44 -24.64
C VAL A 342 4.52 6.52 -23.45
N LEU A 343 5.26 6.75 -22.35
CA LEU A 343 5.12 6.00 -21.11
C LEU A 343 4.26 6.81 -20.12
N ASP A 344 3.04 6.36 -19.87
CA ASP A 344 2.06 7.08 -19.05
C ASP A 344 2.00 6.51 -17.63
N LEU A 345 2.50 7.29 -16.66
CA LEU A 345 2.47 7.04 -15.23
C LEU A 345 1.46 7.92 -14.50
N ARG A 346 0.57 8.59 -15.20
CA ARG A 346 -0.44 9.43 -14.55
C ARG A 346 -1.41 8.59 -13.74
N GLY A 347 -1.58 8.96 -12.46
CA GLY A 347 -2.40 8.22 -11.50
C GLY A 347 -1.77 6.91 -11.01
N ASN A 348 -0.50 6.65 -11.31
CA ASN A 348 0.23 5.49 -10.81
C ASN A 348 0.84 5.82 -9.42
N PRO A 349 0.33 5.23 -8.32
CA PRO A 349 0.79 5.54 -6.96
C PRO A 349 2.17 4.91 -6.62
N GLY A 350 2.77 4.18 -7.56
CA GLY A 350 4.00 3.44 -7.33
C GLY A 350 3.78 1.93 -7.19
N GLY A 351 4.51 1.29 -6.30
CA GLY A 351 4.48 -0.14 -6.03
C GLY A 351 5.88 -0.70 -5.75
N LEU A 352 6.20 -1.88 -6.29
CA LEU A 352 7.44 -2.58 -6.00
C LEU A 352 8.67 -1.85 -6.58
N LEU A 353 9.64 -1.55 -5.71
CA LEU A 353 10.91 -0.93 -6.05
C LEU A 353 11.68 -1.73 -7.13
N ASP A 354 11.73 -3.06 -6.97
CA ASP A 354 12.42 -3.93 -7.93
C ASP A 354 11.80 -3.87 -9.33
N GLN A 355 10.47 -3.69 -9.41
CA GLN A 355 9.80 -3.54 -10.70
C GLN A 355 10.08 -2.17 -11.33
N ALA A 356 10.15 -1.11 -10.53
CA ALA A 356 10.58 0.20 -11.01
C ALA A 356 12.01 0.15 -11.57
N ALA A 357 12.93 -0.47 -10.83
CA ALA A 357 14.31 -0.63 -11.29
C ALA A 357 14.38 -1.42 -12.61
N LYS A 358 13.67 -2.54 -12.73
CA LYS A 358 13.59 -3.34 -13.96
C LYS A 358 12.98 -2.58 -15.14
N VAL A 359 11.96 -1.74 -14.89
CA VAL A 359 11.36 -0.89 -15.93
C VAL A 359 12.38 0.15 -16.43
N VAL A 360 13.19 0.74 -15.54
CA VAL A 360 14.27 1.66 -15.96
C VAL A 360 15.34 0.90 -16.73
N ASP A 361 15.75 -0.27 -16.24
CA ASP A 361 16.75 -1.14 -16.85
C ASP A 361 16.42 -1.53 -18.30
N LYS A 362 15.13 -1.58 -18.66
CA LYS A 362 14.68 -1.76 -20.05
C LYS A 362 15.08 -0.62 -21.00
N PHE A 363 15.38 0.56 -20.49
CA PHE A 363 15.60 1.75 -21.31
C PHE A 363 16.96 2.41 -21.09
N VAL A 364 17.74 1.97 -20.10
CA VAL A 364 19.04 2.53 -19.71
C VAL A 364 20.10 1.42 -19.77
N GLU A 365 21.23 1.68 -20.43
CA GLU A 365 22.27 0.68 -20.67
C GLU A 365 23.18 0.47 -19.47
N ASP A 366 23.48 1.53 -18.70
CA ASP A 366 24.40 1.48 -17.56
C ASP A 366 24.12 2.58 -16.54
N GLY A 367 24.81 2.50 -15.40
CA GLY A 367 24.78 3.51 -14.36
C GLY A 367 23.69 3.27 -13.27
N PRO A 368 23.66 4.12 -12.24
CA PRO A 368 22.79 3.94 -11.09
C PRO A 368 21.33 4.31 -11.42
N ILE A 369 20.40 3.44 -11.03
CA ILE A 369 18.95 3.66 -11.15
C ILE A 369 18.42 4.28 -9.86
N VAL A 370 18.69 3.64 -8.73
CA VAL A 370 18.24 4.07 -7.41
C VAL A 370 19.15 3.51 -6.33
N ALA A 371 19.35 4.30 -5.27
CA ALA A 371 20.06 3.84 -4.09
C ALA A 371 19.17 3.98 -2.86
N THR A 372 19.14 2.95 -2.02
CA THR A 372 18.55 2.96 -0.70
C THR A 372 19.65 3.08 0.36
N VAL A 373 19.48 4.02 1.28
CA VAL A 373 20.41 4.23 2.39
C VAL A 373 19.64 3.97 3.69
N GLY A 374 20.04 2.91 4.36
CA GLY A 374 19.46 2.53 5.65
C GLY A 374 20.16 3.17 6.85
N ASN A 375 19.95 2.58 8.03
CA ASN A 375 20.75 2.86 9.21
C ASN A 375 22.25 2.64 8.88
N PRO A 376 23.22 3.35 9.52
CA PRO A 376 24.64 3.17 9.28
C PRO A 376 25.15 1.72 9.36
N SER A 377 24.46 0.85 10.09
CA SER A 377 24.75 -0.59 10.15
C SER A 377 24.25 -1.40 8.94
N ASP A 378 23.24 -0.91 8.22
CA ASP A 378 22.58 -1.62 7.11
C ASP A 378 23.21 -1.32 5.74
N GLY A 379 24.07 -0.30 5.68
CA GLY A 379 24.80 0.09 4.47
C GLY A 379 23.94 0.80 3.42
N ARG A 380 24.51 0.91 2.21
CA ARG A 380 23.86 1.44 1.01
C ARG A 380 23.63 0.29 0.03
N GLU A 381 22.41 0.12 -0.40
CA GLU A 381 22.04 -0.78 -1.51
C GLU A 381 21.78 0.04 -2.76
N GLU A 382 22.34 -0.35 -3.89
CA GLU A 382 22.18 0.34 -5.17
C GLU A 382 21.68 -0.62 -6.24
N LYS A 383 20.70 -0.19 -7.01
CA LYS A 383 20.26 -0.87 -8.22
C LYS A 383 20.90 -0.14 -9.40
N VAL A 384 21.54 -0.90 -10.30
CA VAL A 384 22.20 -0.38 -11.48
C VAL A 384 21.56 -0.92 -12.75
N ALA A 385 21.71 -0.20 -13.84
CA ALA A 385 21.23 -0.60 -15.15
C ALA A 385 22.24 -1.53 -15.85
N HIS A 386 21.75 -2.34 -16.77
CA HIS A 386 22.52 -3.32 -17.54
C HIS A 386 22.16 -3.21 -19.03
N ALA A 387 23.16 -3.31 -19.90
CA ALA A 387 22.97 -3.20 -21.35
C ALA A 387 22.20 -4.39 -21.97
N ASP A 388 22.12 -5.53 -21.28
CA ASP A 388 21.47 -6.73 -21.81
C ASP A 388 19.93 -6.57 -21.83
N GLY A 389 19.35 -6.67 -23.01
CA GLY A 389 17.92 -6.54 -23.22
C GLY A 389 17.38 -5.11 -23.19
N THR A 390 18.25 -4.10 -23.28
CA THR A 390 17.86 -2.69 -23.35
C THR A 390 17.14 -2.39 -24.68
N GLU A 391 16.07 -1.62 -24.62
CA GLU A 391 15.32 -1.17 -25.78
C GLU A 391 16.14 -0.21 -26.68
N PRO A 392 15.93 -0.22 -28.01
CA PRO A 392 16.58 0.72 -28.90
C PRO A 392 16.38 2.17 -28.49
N ASN A 393 17.34 3.02 -28.84
CA ASN A 393 17.32 4.45 -28.46
C ASN A 393 16.33 5.28 -29.30
N TYR A 394 15.04 4.92 -29.23
CA TYR A 394 13.94 5.77 -29.74
C TYR A 394 13.50 6.79 -28.68
N PRO A 395 12.91 7.96 -29.08
CA PRO A 395 12.45 8.96 -28.14
C PRO A 395 11.38 8.42 -27.17
N ILE A 396 11.50 8.77 -25.88
CA ILE A 396 10.51 8.43 -24.86
C ILE A 396 9.89 9.74 -24.31
N ALA A 397 8.57 9.83 -24.34
CA ALA A 397 7.82 10.89 -23.65
C ALA A 397 7.16 10.29 -22.39
N LEU A 398 7.58 10.76 -21.22
CA LEU A 398 7.04 10.28 -19.93
C LEU A 398 5.94 11.22 -19.45
N LEU A 399 4.74 10.68 -19.19
CA LEU A 399 3.61 11.43 -18.65
C LEU A 399 3.43 11.16 -17.16
N VAL A 400 3.46 12.21 -16.34
CA VAL A 400 3.25 12.16 -14.89
C VAL A 400 2.25 13.22 -14.45
N ASN A 401 1.64 13.04 -13.26
CA ASN A 401 0.78 14.03 -12.62
C ASN A 401 0.95 14.00 -11.08
N GLY A 402 0.19 14.80 -10.36
CA GLY A 402 0.26 14.88 -8.90
C GLY A 402 -0.09 13.58 -8.15
N SER A 403 -0.64 12.59 -8.84
CA SER A 403 -0.91 11.25 -8.29
C SER A 403 0.15 10.21 -8.69
N SER A 404 1.19 10.61 -9.43
CA SER A 404 2.36 9.76 -9.69
C SER A 404 3.29 9.85 -8.49
N ALA A 405 3.58 8.70 -7.84
CA ALA A 405 4.33 8.68 -6.59
C ALA A 405 5.28 7.48 -6.50
N SER A 406 6.22 7.54 -5.53
CA SER A 406 7.10 6.40 -5.16
C SER A 406 7.84 5.78 -6.36
N ALA A 407 7.57 4.53 -6.73
CA ALA A 407 8.18 3.82 -7.85
C ALA A 407 8.05 4.61 -9.19
N SER A 408 6.94 5.35 -9.39
CA SER A 408 6.78 6.24 -10.55
C SER A 408 7.78 7.40 -10.55
N GLU A 409 8.14 7.91 -9.37
CA GLU A 409 9.14 8.98 -9.24
C GLU A 409 10.55 8.43 -9.48
N ILE A 410 10.82 7.19 -9.08
CA ILE A 410 12.08 6.49 -9.36
C ILE A 410 12.27 6.36 -10.87
N VAL A 411 11.27 5.83 -11.59
CA VAL A 411 11.33 5.70 -13.05
C VAL A 411 11.52 7.05 -13.72
N THR A 412 10.75 8.06 -13.29
CA THR A 412 10.83 9.42 -13.86
C THR A 412 12.20 10.05 -13.61
N GLY A 413 12.69 9.95 -12.39
CA GLY A 413 13.98 10.52 -11.99
C GLY A 413 15.14 9.84 -12.67
N ALA A 414 15.15 8.52 -12.75
CA ALA A 414 16.21 7.75 -13.38
C ALA A 414 16.27 8.03 -14.90
N LEU A 415 15.17 7.88 -15.63
CA LEU A 415 15.15 8.15 -17.08
C LEU A 415 15.57 9.59 -17.40
N LYS A 416 15.11 10.56 -16.59
CA LYS A 416 15.51 11.97 -16.76
C LYS A 416 17.00 12.19 -16.51
N ASN A 417 17.58 11.54 -15.48
CA ASN A 417 19.00 11.72 -15.13
C ASN A 417 19.96 11.02 -16.10
N HIS A 418 19.46 10.02 -16.82
CA HIS A 418 20.19 9.31 -17.88
C HIS A 418 19.93 9.91 -19.28
N ASP A 419 19.26 11.07 -19.37
CA ASP A 419 18.89 11.74 -20.64
C ASP A 419 18.15 10.81 -21.60
N ARG A 420 17.36 9.88 -21.06
CA ARG A 420 16.63 8.85 -21.77
C ARG A 420 15.12 9.21 -21.83
#